data_b7153a7a116ae08f7b17d5cd2a1f8432
#
_entry.id   b7153a7a116ae08f7b17d5cd2a1f8432
#
_cell.length_a   1.000
_cell.length_b   1.000
_cell.length_c   1.000
_cell.angle_alpha   90.00
_cell.angle_beta   90.00
_cell.angle_gamma   90.00
#
_symmetry.space_group_name_H-M   'P 1'
#
loop_
_entity.id
_entity.type
_entity.pdbx_description
1 polymer ?
#
loop_
_entity_poly.entity_id
_entity_poly.type
_entity_poly.pdbx_seq_one_letter_code
_entity_poly.pdbx_strand_id
1 'polypeptide(L)'
;MKPEKLIEVLSVAERLKDAVRHCYTSGGRRESVAEHSWRITLMAYFVSDEFPDADLLKIMKMCLIHDLGEAFTGDIPAFEKTDKDSEKEADVLGEWVKTLPEPFDKEMAELYQEMEAQQTLESRIYKALDKLEALIQHNESDIKTWIPLEYDLQMTYGNEQVKFSDYLTELRDQVREDSVRKIECNRKEGTI
;
A
#
# COMPACT_ATOMS: atom_id res chain seq x y z
N MET A 1 -17.14 21.39 1.88
CA MET A 1 -17.97 20.22 1.43
C MET A 1 -19.27 20.21 2.19
N LYS A 2 -20.41 19.95 1.52
CA LYS A 2 -21.71 19.79 2.20
C LYS A 2 -21.77 18.42 2.89
N PRO A 3 -22.52 18.27 4.01
CA PRO A 3 -22.59 17.00 4.75
C PRO A 3 -23.06 15.82 3.89
N GLU A 4 -24.04 16.03 3.01
CA GLU A 4 -24.55 14.98 2.11
C GLU A 4 -23.46 14.46 1.19
N LYS A 5 -22.63 15.37 0.63
CA LYS A 5 -21.52 15.00 -0.24
C LYS A 5 -20.41 14.27 0.51
N LEU A 6 -20.15 14.64 1.76
CA LEU A 6 -19.21 13.91 2.59
C LEU A 6 -19.68 12.46 2.80
N ILE A 7 -20.97 12.24 3.06
CA ILE A 7 -21.53 10.89 3.22
C ILE A 7 -21.37 10.08 1.92
N GLU A 8 -21.60 10.67 0.75
CA GLU A 8 -21.36 10.02 -0.54
C GLU A 8 -19.90 9.60 -0.72
N VAL A 9 -18.94 10.49 -0.41
CA VAL A 9 -17.50 10.19 -0.47
C VAL A 9 -17.13 9.06 0.48
N LEU A 10 -17.62 9.10 1.72
CA LEU A 10 -17.37 8.06 2.71
C LEU A 10 -18.00 6.72 2.32
N SER A 11 -19.13 6.72 1.58
CA SER A 11 -19.74 5.50 1.04
C SER A 11 -18.88 4.82 -0.03
N VAL A 12 -18.04 5.57 -0.76
CA VAL A 12 -17.05 4.99 -1.67
C VAL A 12 -15.92 4.37 -0.87
N ALA A 13 -15.33 5.11 0.07
CA ALA A 13 -14.25 4.62 0.92
C ALA A 13 -14.66 3.39 1.76
N GLU A 14 -15.94 3.29 2.13
CA GLU A 14 -16.49 2.15 2.87
C GLU A 14 -16.28 0.81 2.14
N ARG A 15 -16.34 0.80 0.80
CA ARG A 15 -16.15 -0.40 -0.02
C ARG A 15 -14.76 -1.03 0.15
N LEU A 16 -13.75 -0.24 0.53
CA LEU A 16 -12.40 -0.74 0.77
C LEU A 16 -12.32 -1.68 1.98
N LYS A 17 -13.31 -1.68 2.85
CA LYS A 17 -13.39 -2.64 3.97
C LYS A 17 -13.71 -4.05 3.50
N ASP A 18 -14.41 -4.18 2.37
CA ASP A 18 -14.80 -5.46 1.75
C ASP A 18 -13.88 -5.82 0.58
N ALA A 19 -13.11 -4.87 0.03
CA ALA A 19 -12.05 -5.15 -0.93
C ALA A 19 -10.90 -5.84 -0.19
N VAL A 20 -10.68 -7.13 -0.49
CA VAL A 20 -9.70 -7.96 0.21
C VAL A 20 -8.45 -8.17 -0.62
N ARG A 21 -7.30 -8.02 0.00
CA ARG A 21 -5.99 -8.24 -0.58
C ARG A 21 -5.64 -9.74 -0.61
N HIS A 22 -4.59 -10.08 -1.37
CA HIS A 22 -4.11 -11.46 -1.45
C HIS A 22 -3.56 -11.96 -0.10
N CYS A 23 -2.92 -11.10 0.69
CA CYS A 23 -2.31 -11.46 1.96
C CYS A 23 -3.33 -11.68 3.10
N TYR A 24 -2.83 -12.31 4.17
CA TYR A 24 -3.62 -12.66 5.35
C TYR A 24 -3.12 -11.90 6.57
N THR A 25 -4.02 -11.59 7.48
CA THR A 25 -3.67 -11.09 8.81
C THR A 25 -3.11 -12.22 9.69
N SER A 26 -2.46 -11.87 10.79
CA SER A 26 -2.02 -12.85 11.80
C SER A 26 -3.17 -13.65 12.41
N GLY A 27 -4.40 -13.14 12.35
CA GLY A 27 -5.62 -13.85 12.77
C GLY A 27 -6.20 -14.82 11.75
N GLY A 28 -5.57 -14.98 10.56
CA GLY A 28 -5.93 -15.97 9.55
C GLY A 28 -7.07 -15.56 8.62
N ARG A 29 -7.50 -14.30 8.61
CA ARG A 29 -8.41 -13.76 7.60
C ARG A 29 -7.65 -12.94 6.56
N ARG A 30 -8.22 -12.73 5.39
CA ARG A 30 -7.65 -11.80 4.41
C ARG A 30 -7.65 -10.38 4.97
N GLU A 31 -6.58 -9.64 4.67
CA GLU A 31 -6.49 -8.22 4.93
C GLU A 31 -7.38 -7.44 3.98
N SER A 32 -8.03 -6.36 4.46
CA SER A 32 -8.74 -5.42 3.59
C SER A 32 -7.82 -4.31 3.11
N VAL A 33 -8.16 -3.71 1.97
CA VAL A 33 -7.46 -2.53 1.42
C VAL A 33 -7.50 -1.35 2.39
N ALA A 34 -8.61 -1.19 3.12
CA ALA A 34 -8.73 -0.16 4.15
C ALA A 34 -7.73 -0.33 5.30
N GLU A 35 -7.46 -1.58 5.72
CA GLU A 35 -6.50 -1.89 6.79
C GLU A 35 -5.07 -1.63 6.33
N HIS A 36 -4.73 -2.02 5.11
CA HIS A 36 -3.47 -1.70 4.46
C HIS A 36 -3.21 -0.19 4.41
N SER A 37 -4.15 0.58 3.86
CA SER A 37 -4.04 2.03 3.76
C SER A 37 -3.89 2.71 5.12
N TRP A 38 -4.62 2.25 6.13
CA TRP A 38 -4.46 2.71 7.51
C TRP A 38 -3.06 2.42 8.04
N ARG A 39 -2.56 1.20 7.82
CA ARG A 39 -1.27 0.76 8.35
C ARG A 39 -0.09 1.49 7.69
N ILE A 40 -0.12 1.71 6.38
CA ILE A 40 0.88 2.54 5.69
C ILE A 40 0.86 3.97 6.23
N THR A 41 -0.33 4.55 6.46
CA THR A 41 -0.44 5.89 7.03
C THR A 41 0.17 5.96 8.43
N LEU A 42 -0.01 4.93 9.24
CA LEU A 42 0.62 4.81 10.56
C LEU A 42 2.14 4.66 10.44
N MET A 43 2.64 3.88 9.46
CA MET A 43 4.07 3.78 9.18
C MET A 43 4.66 5.14 8.82
N ALA A 44 4.00 5.92 7.94
CA ALA A 44 4.44 7.26 7.56
C ALA A 44 4.59 8.19 8.79
N TYR A 45 3.66 8.10 9.73
CA TYR A 45 3.77 8.84 10.99
C TYR A 45 5.01 8.47 11.79
N PHE A 46 5.30 7.17 11.94
CA PHE A 46 6.41 6.71 12.79
C PHE A 46 7.81 6.83 12.15
N VAL A 47 7.90 6.95 10.82
CA VAL A 47 9.18 7.17 10.14
C VAL A 47 9.44 8.65 9.82
N SER A 48 8.58 9.55 10.27
CA SER A 48 8.62 10.97 9.89
C SER A 48 9.88 11.71 10.37
N ASP A 49 10.47 11.30 11.47
CA ASP A 49 11.72 11.85 12.00
C ASP A 49 12.96 11.51 11.14
N GLU A 50 12.88 10.47 10.33
CA GLU A 50 13.90 10.11 9.35
C GLU A 50 13.84 11.00 8.08
N PHE A 51 12.76 11.75 7.89
CA PHE A 51 12.51 12.59 6.72
C PHE A 51 12.10 14.03 7.09
N PRO A 52 12.96 14.79 7.81
CA PRO A 52 12.60 16.11 8.32
C PRO A 52 12.29 17.15 7.23
N ASP A 53 12.76 16.94 6.00
CA ASP A 53 12.55 17.83 4.86
C ASP A 53 11.27 17.48 4.06
N ALA A 54 10.58 16.40 4.38
CA ALA A 54 9.38 15.96 3.68
C ALA A 54 8.09 16.50 4.33
N ASP A 55 7.09 16.77 3.51
CA ASP A 55 5.74 17.10 3.99
C ASP A 55 5.02 15.83 4.48
N LEU A 56 5.08 15.58 5.80
CA LEU A 56 4.41 14.44 6.42
C LEU A 56 2.92 14.39 6.11
N LEU A 57 2.22 15.54 6.13
CA LEU A 57 0.79 15.55 5.85
C LEU A 57 0.50 15.08 4.42
N LYS A 58 1.33 15.48 3.46
CA LYS A 58 1.22 15.04 2.06
C LYS A 58 1.48 13.53 1.94
N ILE A 59 2.52 13.00 2.60
CA ILE A 59 2.80 11.55 2.62
C ILE A 59 1.61 10.78 3.19
N MET A 60 1.07 11.22 4.33
CA MET A 60 -0.08 10.56 4.96
C MET A 60 -1.33 10.60 4.07
N LYS A 61 -1.57 11.72 3.34
CA LYS A 61 -2.65 11.80 2.35
C LYS A 61 -2.45 10.78 1.22
N MET A 62 -1.24 10.69 0.66
CA MET A 62 -0.91 9.69 -0.37
C MET A 62 -1.16 8.27 0.13
N CYS A 63 -0.63 7.92 1.31
CA CYS A 63 -0.83 6.60 1.92
C CYS A 63 -2.31 6.26 2.13
N LEU A 64 -3.12 7.25 2.53
CA LEU A 64 -4.54 7.03 2.82
C LEU A 64 -5.38 6.79 1.56
N ILE A 65 -5.03 7.44 0.43
CA ILE A 65 -5.87 7.45 -0.77
C ILE A 65 -5.35 6.59 -1.91
N HIS A 66 -4.13 6.02 -1.82
CA HIS A 66 -3.43 5.43 -2.98
C HIS A 66 -4.23 4.31 -3.66
N ASP A 67 -4.90 3.47 -2.89
CA ASP A 67 -5.70 2.35 -3.37
C ASP A 67 -7.22 2.65 -3.39
N LEU A 68 -7.62 3.94 -3.36
CA LEU A 68 -9.04 4.29 -3.36
C LEU A 68 -9.75 3.87 -4.67
N GLY A 69 -9.01 3.71 -5.76
CA GLY A 69 -9.49 3.15 -7.02
C GLY A 69 -10.07 1.75 -6.88
N GLU A 70 -9.50 0.96 -5.97
CA GLU A 70 -9.94 -0.41 -5.71
C GLU A 70 -11.35 -0.51 -5.08
N ALA A 71 -11.91 0.60 -4.59
CA ALA A 71 -13.33 0.69 -4.24
C ALA A 71 -14.27 0.45 -5.44
N PHE A 72 -13.75 0.56 -6.66
CA PHE A 72 -14.50 0.37 -7.91
C PHE A 72 -14.11 -0.90 -8.66
N THR A 73 -12.86 -1.34 -8.54
CA THR A 73 -12.31 -2.47 -9.31
C THR A 73 -12.04 -3.71 -8.46
N GLY A 74 -11.92 -3.56 -7.15
CA GLY A 74 -11.36 -4.57 -6.26
C GLY A 74 -9.84 -4.60 -6.33
N ASP A 75 -9.20 -5.22 -5.35
CA ASP A 75 -7.75 -5.47 -5.34
C ASP A 75 -7.40 -6.57 -6.35
N ILE A 76 -6.39 -6.31 -7.16
CA ILE A 76 -5.73 -7.29 -8.03
C ILE A 76 -4.28 -7.41 -7.54
N PRO A 77 -3.83 -8.62 -7.15
CA PRO A 77 -2.46 -8.80 -6.70
C PRO A 77 -1.43 -8.25 -7.70
N ALA A 78 -0.41 -7.56 -7.21
CA ALA A 78 0.56 -6.85 -8.06
C ALA A 78 1.24 -7.76 -9.13
N PHE A 79 1.33 -9.05 -8.87
CA PHE A 79 1.89 -10.04 -9.80
C PHE A 79 0.87 -10.59 -10.83
N GLU A 80 -0.41 -10.25 -10.69
CA GLU A 80 -1.49 -10.59 -11.64
C GLU A 80 -2.00 -9.35 -12.39
N LYS A 81 -1.78 -8.14 -11.82
CA LYS A 81 -2.28 -6.87 -12.36
C LYS A 81 -1.63 -6.54 -13.69
N THR A 82 -2.44 -6.30 -14.71
CA THR A 82 -1.99 -5.90 -16.05
C THR A 82 -2.05 -4.39 -16.24
N ASP A 83 -1.36 -3.87 -17.27
CA ASP A 83 -1.43 -2.44 -17.62
C ASP A 83 -2.88 -1.99 -17.87
N LYS A 84 -3.71 -2.85 -18.50
CA LYS A 84 -5.14 -2.56 -18.74
C LYS A 84 -5.95 -2.45 -17.46
N ASP A 85 -5.64 -3.26 -16.45
CA ASP A 85 -6.30 -3.18 -15.16
C ASP A 85 -5.95 -1.87 -14.46
N SER A 86 -4.67 -1.47 -14.52
CA SER A 86 -4.19 -0.19 -13.98
C SER A 86 -4.81 1.01 -14.69
N GLU A 87 -4.88 0.99 -16.03
CA GLU A 87 -5.55 2.04 -16.82
C GLU A 87 -7.03 2.15 -16.47
N LYS A 88 -7.74 1.02 -16.40
CA LYS A 88 -9.16 1.00 -16.03
C LYS A 88 -9.41 1.56 -14.64
N GLU A 89 -8.58 1.18 -13.67
CA GLU A 89 -8.68 1.68 -12.30
C GLU A 89 -8.43 3.18 -12.24
N ALA A 90 -7.38 3.67 -12.91
CA ALA A 90 -7.05 5.09 -12.98
C ALA A 90 -8.17 5.91 -13.65
N ASP A 91 -8.77 5.40 -14.73
CA ASP A 91 -9.88 6.04 -15.44
C ASP A 91 -11.11 6.19 -14.53
N VAL A 92 -11.55 5.10 -13.89
CA VAL A 92 -12.72 5.13 -13.01
C VAL A 92 -12.50 6.02 -11.80
N LEU A 93 -11.32 5.94 -11.19
CA LEU A 93 -10.93 6.80 -10.09
C LEU A 93 -10.89 8.28 -10.51
N GLY A 94 -10.27 8.58 -11.67
CA GLY A 94 -10.20 9.95 -12.21
C GLY A 94 -11.58 10.55 -12.48
N GLU A 95 -12.52 9.76 -13.03
CA GLU A 95 -13.91 10.22 -13.22
C GLU A 95 -14.61 10.48 -11.89
N TRP A 96 -14.39 9.64 -10.89
CA TRP A 96 -14.95 9.88 -9.57
C TRP A 96 -14.34 11.12 -8.89
N VAL A 97 -13.02 11.33 -8.97
CA VAL A 97 -12.33 12.51 -8.41
C VAL A 97 -12.93 13.80 -8.97
N LYS A 98 -13.26 13.88 -10.28
CA LYS A 98 -13.93 15.03 -10.91
C LYS A 98 -15.30 15.35 -10.32
N THR A 99 -15.94 14.40 -9.63
CA THR A 99 -17.24 14.63 -8.95
C THR A 99 -17.10 15.28 -7.58
N LEU A 100 -15.90 15.39 -7.05
CA LEU A 100 -15.64 15.99 -5.75
C LEU A 100 -15.81 17.51 -5.84
N PRO A 101 -16.22 18.18 -4.74
CA PRO A 101 -16.29 19.63 -4.70
C PRO A 101 -14.91 20.26 -4.56
N GLU A 102 -14.70 21.45 -5.10
CA GLU A 102 -13.50 22.24 -4.85
C GLU A 102 -13.26 22.43 -3.33
N PRO A 103 -11.99 22.37 -2.87
CA PRO A 103 -10.74 22.20 -3.63
C PRO A 103 -10.33 20.73 -3.80
N PHE A 104 -11.11 19.76 -3.30
CA PHE A 104 -10.73 18.34 -3.18
C PHE A 104 -10.52 17.64 -4.53
N ASP A 105 -11.29 18.03 -5.57
CA ASP A 105 -11.14 17.52 -6.92
C ASP A 105 -9.74 17.80 -7.49
N LYS A 106 -9.26 19.02 -7.33
CA LYS A 106 -7.92 19.44 -7.80
C LYS A 106 -6.81 18.85 -6.94
N GLU A 107 -6.95 18.96 -5.62
CA GLU A 107 -5.96 18.45 -4.68
C GLU A 107 -5.72 16.93 -4.85
N MET A 108 -6.78 16.14 -4.99
CA MET A 108 -6.64 14.71 -5.19
C MET A 108 -6.06 14.37 -6.57
N ALA A 109 -6.46 15.06 -7.62
CA ALA A 109 -5.89 14.88 -8.95
C ALA A 109 -4.39 15.17 -8.97
N GLU A 110 -3.94 16.24 -8.32
CA GLU A 110 -2.52 16.60 -8.18
C GLU A 110 -1.74 15.54 -7.38
N LEU A 111 -2.31 15.03 -6.28
CA LEU A 111 -1.69 13.97 -5.49
C LEU A 111 -1.52 12.68 -6.31
N TYR A 112 -2.54 12.23 -7.05
CA TYR A 112 -2.43 11.04 -7.90
C TYR A 112 -1.40 11.23 -9.02
N GLN A 113 -1.36 12.41 -9.65
CA GLN A 113 -0.34 12.70 -10.65
C GLN A 113 1.08 12.67 -10.06
N GLU A 114 1.28 13.21 -8.87
CA GLU A 114 2.57 13.18 -8.17
C GLU A 114 2.96 11.75 -7.75
N MET A 115 1.99 10.96 -7.28
CA MET A 115 2.18 9.55 -6.92
C MET A 115 2.58 8.70 -8.14
N GLU A 116 1.98 8.93 -9.30
CA GLU A 116 2.33 8.24 -10.55
C GLU A 116 3.72 8.66 -11.05
N ALA A 117 4.05 9.94 -11.00
CA ALA A 117 5.32 10.46 -11.48
C ALA A 117 6.53 10.00 -10.65
N GLN A 118 6.37 9.68 -9.35
CA GLN A 118 7.43 9.21 -8.43
C GLN A 118 8.69 10.10 -8.40
N GLN A 119 8.53 11.42 -8.56
CA GLN A 119 9.67 12.36 -8.67
C GLN A 119 9.95 13.12 -7.37
N THR A 120 8.95 13.33 -6.53
CA THR A 120 9.11 14.03 -5.26
C THR A 120 9.56 13.09 -4.14
N LEU A 121 10.12 13.66 -3.08
CA LEU A 121 10.52 12.90 -1.90
C LEU A 121 9.30 12.19 -1.29
N GLU A 122 8.18 12.89 -1.15
CA GLU A 122 6.93 12.38 -0.57
C GLU A 122 6.38 11.19 -1.38
N SER A 123 6.32 11.29 -2.70
CA SER A 123 5.83 10.21 -3.56
C SER A 123 6.72 8.97 -3.50
N ARG A 124 8.03 9.15 -3.35
CA ARG A 124 8.99 8.04 -3.18
C ARG A 124 8.88 7.39 -1.81
N ILE A 125 8.71 8.19 -0.73
CA ILE A 125 8.49 7.67 0.62
C ILE A 125 7.22 6.85 0.66
N TYR A 126 6.10 7.43 0.24
CA TYR A 126 4.81 6.71 0.22
C TYR A 126 4.95 5.36 -0.52
N LYS A 127 5.59 5.36 -1.71
CA LYS A 127 5.72 4.14 -2.52
C LYS A 127 6.61 3.08 -1.89
N ALA A 128 7.65 3.49 -1.20
CA ALA A 128 8.49 2.58 -0.43
C ALA A 128 7.73 1.95 0.75
N LEU A 129 6.95 2.76 1.47
CA LEU A 129 6.13 2.28 2.59
C LEU A 129 5.04 1.31 2.13
N ASP A 130 4.37 1.57 1.00
CA ASP A 130 3.41 0.66 0.36
C ASP A 130 4.03 -0.73 0.14
N LYS A 131 5.23 -0.78 -0.46
CA LYS A 131 5.92 -2.05 -0.73
C LYS A 131 6.39 -2.75 0.54
N LEU A 132 6.89 -1.99 1.52
CA LEU A 132 7.36 -2.54 2.79
C LEU A 132 6.21 -3.09 3.64
N GLU A 133 5.08 -2.39 3.68
CA GLU A 133 3.89 -2.84 4.41
C GLU A 133 3.41 -4.20 3.93
N ALA A 134 3.28 -4.39 2.62
CA ALA A 134 2.89 -5.67 2.04
C ALA A 134 3.80 -6.82 2.47
N LEU A 135 5.12 -6.60 2.49
CA LEU A 135 6.10 -7.60 2.93
C LEU A 135 6.02 -7.90 4.43
N ILE A 136 5.82 -6.86 5.25
CA ILE A 136 5.63 -6.99 6.69
C ILE A 136 4.35 -7.79 6.98
N GLN A 137 3.25 -7.50 6.26
CA GLN A 137 2.00 -8.22 6.42
C GLN A 137 2.15 -9.71 6.07
N HIS A 138 2.87 -10.05 5.01
CA HIS A 138 3.21 -11.44 4.71
C HIS A 138 4.03 -12.10 5.82
N ASN A 139 5.00 -11.40 6.40
CA ASN A 139 5.77 -11.91 7.52
C ASN A 139 4.91 -12.16 8.78
N GLU A 140 3.84 -11.46 8.96
CA GLU A 140 2.91 -11.66 10.10
C GLU A 140 1.87 -12.74 9.83
N SER A 141 1.58 -13.09 8.57
CA SER A 141 0.64 -14.14 8.20
C SER A 141 1.20 -15.55 8.48
N ASP A 142 0.34 -16.58 8.54
CA ASP A 142 0.83 -17.97 8.55
C ASP A 142 1.52 -18.28 7.23
N ILE A 143 2.73 -18.84 7.27
CA ILE A 143 3.52 -19.19 6.07
C ILE A 143 2.78 -20.17 5.14
N LYS A 144 1.85 -20.96 5.67
CA LYS A 144 1.00 -21.86 4.88
C LYS A 144 0.06 -21.11 3.93
N THR A 145 -0.13 -19.81 4.13
CA THR A 145 -0.91 -18.96 3.23
C THR A 145 -0.08 -18.45 2.04
N TRP A 146 1.24 -18.61 2.10
CA TRP A 146 2.15 -18.15 1.05
C TRP A 146 2.09 -19.04 -0.19
N ILE A 147 2.00 -18.44 -1.36
CA ILE A 147 2.17 -19.14 -2.64
C ILE A 147 3.68 -19.20 -2.99
N PRO A 148 4.11 -20.13 -3.86
CA PRO A 148 5.53 -20.28 -4.22
C PRO A 148 6.23 -19.00 -4.66
N LEU A 149 5.54 -18.13 -5.41
CA LEU A 149 6.08 -16.85 -5.89
C LEU A 149 6.43 -15.89 -4.75
N GLU A 150 5.71 -15.94 -3.65
CA GLU A 150 5.90 -15.02 -2.52
C GLU A 150 7.22 -15.25 -1.79
N TYR A 151 7.77 -16.46 -1.83
CA TYR A 151 9.11 -16.71 -1.30
C TYR A 151 10.18 -15.89 -2.03
N ASP A 152 10.07 -15.77 -3.35
CA ASP A 152 10.99 -14.95 -4.16
C ASP A 152 10.69 -13.45 -4.00
N LEU A 153 9.42 -13.07 -3.94
CA LEU A 153 9.00 -11.68 -3.73
C LEU A 153 9.49 -11.16 -2.38
N GLN A 154 9.45 -11.95 -1.32
CA GLN A 154 10.00 -11.55 -0.02
C GLN A 154 11.50 -11.19 -0.08
N MET A 155 12.24 -11.74 -1.03
CA MET A 155 13.66 -11.42 -1.22
C MET A 155 13.90 -10.21 -2.12
N THR A 156 13.01 -9.91 -3.07
CA THR A 156 13.26 -8.98 -4.17
C THR A 156 12.34 -7.77 -4.22
N TYR A 157 11.08 -7.90 -3.79
CA TYR A 157 10.08 -6.84 -3.91
C TYR A 157 10.43 -5.61 -3.06
N GLY A 158 10.22 -4.44 -3.60
CA GLY A 158 10.48 -3.17 -2.92
C GLY A 158 11.95 -2.74 -2.85
N ASN A 159 12.92 -3.56 -3.30
CA ASN A 159 14.34 -3.24 -3.20
C ASN A 159 14.72 -1.94 -3.91
N GLU A 160 14.13 -1.66 -5.09
CA GLU A 160 14.43 -0.44 -5.84
C GLU A 160 13.82 0.81 -5.18
N GLN A 161 12.61 0.66 -4.61
CA GLN A 161 11.86 1.76 -4.03
C GLN A 161 12.51 2.32 -2.75
N VAL A 162 13.33 1.55 -2.06
CA VAL A 162 13.98 1.99 -0.80
C VAL A 162 15.35 2.60 -0.98
N LYS A 163 16.01 2.44 -2.14
CA LYS A 163 17.42 2.83 -2.38
C LYS A 163 17.76 4.29 -2.16
N PHE A 164 16.79 5.18 -2.13
CA PHE A 164 17.01 6.60 -1.93
C PHE A 164 17.20 7.00 -0.47
N SER A 165 17.00 6.08 0.47
CA SER A 165 17.10 6.31 1.91
C SER A 165 17.82 5.14 2.57
N ASP A 166 18.85 5.45 3.33
CA ASP A 166 19.61 4.46 4.12
C ASP A 166 18.69 3.79 5.15
N TYR A 167 17.85 4.57 5.83
CA TYR A 167 16.88 4.05 6.79
C TYR A 167 15.89 3.04 6.17
N LEU A 168 15.28 3.39 5.03
CA LEU A 168 14.34 2.48 4.37
C LEU A 168 15.02 1.24 3.81
N THR A 169 16.30 1.36 3.40
CA THR A 169 17.11 0.21 2.99
C THR A 169 17.36 -0.72 4.17
N GLU A 170 17.75 -0.18 5.33
CA GLU A 170 17.93 -0.94 6.57
C GLU A 170 16.62 -1.61 7.02
N LEU A 171 15.50 -0.88 6.97
CA LEU A 171 14.18 -1.44 7.26
C LEU A 171 13.82 -2.59 6.31
N ARG A 172 14.10 -2.44 5.00
CA ARG A 172 13.88 -3.49 4.01
C ARG A 172 14.75 -4.73 4.29
N ASP A 173 15.99 -4.53 4.70
CA ASP A 173 16.90 -5.61 5.06
C ASP A 173 16.41 -6.36 6.31
N GLN A 174 15.93 -5.64 7.32
CA GLN A 174 15.31 -6.23 8.51
C GLN A 174 14.08 -7.08 8.14
N VAL A 175 13.20 -6.58 7.28
CA VAL A 175 12.02 -7.32 6.80
C VAL A 175 12.43 -8.60 6.07
N ARG A 176 13.52 -8.54 5.27
CA ARG A 176 14.06 -9.71 4.57
C ARG A 176 14.61 -10.75 5.55
N GLU A 177 15.35 -10.32 6.58
CA GLU A 177 15.86 -11.22 7.62
C GLU A 177 14.71 -11.91 8.35
N ASP A 178 13.63 -11.21 8.65
CA ASP A 178 12.44 -11.79 9.27
C ASP A 178 11.80 -12.86 8.38
N SER A 179 11.73 -12.59 7.06
CA SER A 179 11.25 -13.58 6.08
C SER A 179 12.11 -14.82 6.03
N VAL A 180 13.44 -14.64 6.00
CA VAL A 180 14.40 -15.77 6.00
C VAL A 180 14.22 -16.60 7.27
N ARG A 181 14.17 -15.98 8.45
CA ARG A 181 13.94 -16.68 9.72
C ARG A 181 12.64 -17.49 9.71
N LYS A 182 11.56 -16.88 9.20
CA LYS A 182 10.25 -17.53 9.09
C LYS A 182 10.32 -18.78 8.20
N ILE A 183 10.94 -18.66 7.04
CA ILE A 183 11.12 -19.77 6.08
C ILE A 183 11.95 -20.90 6.69
N GLU A 184 13.05 -20.57 7.37
CA GLU A 184 13.92 -21.57 8.00
C GLU A 184 13.24 -22.30 9.16
N CYS A 185 12.49 -21.59 9.99
CA CYS A 185 11.72 -22.21 11.08
C CYS A 185 10.71 -23.21 10.54
N ASN A 186 9.98 -22.84 9.49
CA ASN A 186 8.98 -23.71 8.90
C ASN A 186 9.60 -24.98 8.25
N ARG A 187 10.78 -24.85 7.62
CA ARG A 187 11.53 -26.01 7.08
C ARG A 187 11.96 -27.00 8.18
N LYS A 188 12.37 -26.51 9.36
CA LYS A 188 12.77 -27.33 10.48
C LYS A 188 11.60 -28.11 11.12
N GLU A 189 10.40 -27.53 11.05
CA GLU A 189 9.17 -28.16 11.55
C GLU A 189 8.58 -29.18 10.57
N GLY A 190 9.20 -29.41 9.41
CA GLY A 190 8.78 -30.43 8.43
C GLY A 190 7.48 -30.11 7.70
N THR A 191 7.13 -28.83 7.59
CA THR A 191 5.86 -28.37 7.01
C THR A 191 5.98 -27.96 5.52
N ILE A 192 7.18 -28.07 4.92
CA ILE A 192 7.43 -27.92 3.45
C ILE A 192 8.09 -29.17 2.92
#